data_a924a1e1732ac5bb7c254a119a9d4dbb
#
_entry.id   a924a1e1732ac5bb7c254a119a9d4dbb
#
_cell.length_a   1.000
_cell.length_b   1.000
_cell.length_c   1.000
_cell.angle_alpha   90.00
_cell.angle_beta   90.00
_cell.angle_gamma   90.00
#
_symmetry.space_group_name_H-M   'P 1'
#
loop_
_entity.id
_entity.type
_entity.pdbx_description
1 polymer ?
#
loop_
_entity_poly.entity_id
_entity_poly.type
_entity_poly.pdbx_seq_one_letter_code
_entity_poly.pdbx_strand_id
1 'polypeptide(L)'
;PISVAVANKVVNDGIKYVIGHLCSSSTQPASDIYEDEGILMITPAATAPELTARGYNLVMRTTGLDSDQGPTAAKYILEKVKPQRIAIIHDKQQYGEGLARAVQDGLKKGNANVVFFDGITAGEKDFSTLVARLKKENIDFVYYGGYHPEMGQILRQSRAAGLKTQFMGPEGVANVSLSNIAGESAEGLLVTKPKNYDQVPANKPIVDAIKAKKQDPSGAFVWTTYAALQSLQAGLNQSEDPAEIAKYLKANSVETVMGPLSWDSKGDLKG
;
A
#
# COMPACT_ATOMS: atom_id res chain seq x y z
N PRO A 1 8.52 13.44 -11.93
CA PRO A 1 8.15 14.56 -12.83
C PRO A 1 6.65 14.67 -13.04
N ILE A 2 5.92 13.57 -13.34
CA ILE A 2 4.47 13.61 -13.62
C ILE A 2 3.67 14.04 -12.39
N SER A 3 3.98 13.50 -11.20
CA SER A 3 3.26 13.84 -9.96
C SER A 3 3.39 15.31 -9.60
N VAL A 4 4.58 15.90 -9.80
CA VAL A 4 4.81 17.35 -9.61
C VAL A 4 3.96 18.17 -10.58
N ALA A 5 3.92 17.78 -11.86
CA ALA A 5 3.10 18.48 -12.86
C ALA A 5 1.59 18.41 -12.52
N VAL A 6 1.12 17.26 -12.04
CA VAL A 6 -0.26 17.08 -11.60
C VAL A 6 -0.55 17.93 -10.35
N ALA A 7 0.37 17.94 -9.37
CA ALA A 7 0.20 18.77 -8.18
C ALA A 7 0.13 20.26 -8.50
N ASN A 8 1.00 20.76 -9.38
CA ASN A 8 0.93 22.15 -9.85
C ASN A 8 -0.39 22.45 -10.58
N LYS A 9 -0.93 21.47 -11.34
CA LYS A 9 -2.25 21.64 -11.96
C LYS A 9 -3.35 21.75 -10.90
N VAL A 10 -3.33 20.93 -9.85
CA VAL A 10 -4.27 21.00 -8.73
C VAL A 10 -4.26 22.39 -8.09
N VAL A 11 -3.06 22.96 -7.86
CA VAL A 11 -2.86 24.33 -7.36
C VAL A 11 -3.49 25.35 -8.30
N ASN A 12 -3.16 25.29 -9.59
CA ASN A 12 -3.64 26.23 -10.60
C ASN A 12 -5.17 26.16 -10.78
N ASP A 13 -5.76 24.99 -10.58
CA ASP A 13 -7.22 24.80 -10.63
C ASP A 13 -7.93 25.28 -9.34
N GLY A 14 -7.21 25.78 -8.35
CA GLY A 14 -7.75 26.29 -7.08
C GLY A 14 -8.34 25.22 -6.16
N ILE A 15 -7.91 23.98 -6.31
CA ILE A 15 -8.39 22.85 -5.50
C ILE A 15 -7.76 22.94 -4.11
N LYS A 16 -8.57 22.83 -3.07
CA LYS A 16 -8.15 22.96 -1.67
C LYS A 16 -7.97 21.62 -0.95
N TYR A 17 -8.58 20.55 -1.46
CA TYR A 17 -8.59 19.24 -0.83
C TYR A 17 -8.26 18.14 -1.84
N VAL A 18 -7.37 17.22 -1.47
CA VAL A 18 -6.97 16.09 -2.31
C VAL A 18 -7.15 14.78 -1.53
N ILE A 19 -7.92 13.85 -2.07
CA ILE A 19 -7.94 12.46 -1.63
C ILE A 19 -7.02 11.68 -2.58
N GLY A 20 -5.83 11.37 -2.11
CA GLY A 20 -4.75 10.76 -2.90
C GLY A 20 -3.36 11.10 -2.30
N HIS A 21 -2.26 10.77 -2.94
CA HIS A 21 -2.20 9.89 -4.11
C HIS A 21 -2.11 8.42 -3.68
N LEU A 22 -2.06 7.49 -4.62
CA LEU A 22 -1.96 6.07 -4.28
C LEU A 22 -0.52 5.66 -3.99
N CYS A 23 0.40 5.86 -4.93
CA CYS A 23 1.78 5.42 -4.80
C CYS A 23 2.61 6.37 -3.93
N SER A 24 3.41 5.85 -2.99
CA SER A 24 4.27 6.66 -2.12
C SER A 24 5.23 7.56 -2.90
N SER A 25 5.83 7.05 -3.98
CA SER A 25 6.73 7.80 -4.87
C SER A 25 6.07 8.97 -5.61
N SER A 26 4.74 8.94 -5.78
CA SER A 26 3.95 10.04 -6.34
C SER A 26 3.48 11.01 -5.25
N THR A 27 3.09 10.45 -4.09
CA THR A 27 2.57 11.19 -2.95
C THR A 27 3.62 12.13 -2.38
N GLN A 28 4.85 11.66 -2.22
CA GLN A 28 5.89 12.44 -1.57
C GLN A 28 6.17 13.78 -2.27
N PRO A 29 6.54 13.84 -3.56
CA PRO A 29 6.79 15.12 -4.21
C PRO A 29 5.54 15.98 -4.42
N ALA A 30 4.35 15.38 -4.50
CA ALA A 30 3.10 16.13 -4.57
C ALA A 30 2.76 16.78 -3.23
N SER A 31 3.02 16.08 -2.12
CA SER A 31 2.73 16.58 -0.78
C SER A 31 3.59 17.79 -0.38
N ASP A 32 4.81 17.92 -0.91
CA ASP A 32 5.65 19.10 -0.71
C ASP A 32 4.92 20.35 -1.27
N ILE A 33 4.40 20.24 -2.49
CA ILE A 33 3.64 21.31 -3.14
C ILE A 33 2.34 21.62 -2.40
N TYR A 34 1.62 20.58 -1.99
CA TYR A 34 0.34 20.76 -1.28
C TYR A 34 0.51 21.41 0.08
N GLU A 35 1.55 21.05 0.84
CA GLU A 35 1.87 21.71 2.11
C GLU A 35 2.19 23.18 1.91
N ASP A 36 3.05 23.51 0.93
CA ASP A 36 3.47 24.88 0.63
C ASP A 36 2.31 25.76 0.16
N GLU A 37 1.35 25.19 -0.57
CA GLU A 37 0.20 25.90 -1.16
C GLU A 37 -1.07 25.82 -0.29
N GLY A 38 -0.97 25.28 0.92
CA GLY A 38 -2.09 25.22 1.85
C GLY A 38 -3.23 24.27 1.46
N ILE A 39 -2.92 23.19 0.74
CA ILE A 39 -3.87 22.17 0.29
C ILE A 39 -3.84 20.98 1.23
N LEU A 40 -4.98 20.62 1.81
CA LEU A 40 -5.11 19.41 2.62
C LEU A 40 -5.09 18.16 1.74
N MET A 41 -4.17 17.24 2.02
CA MET A 41 -4.09 15.94 1.38
C MET A 41 -4.38 14.83 2.39
N ILE A 42 -5.31 13.93 2.06
CA ILE A 42 -5.57 12.71 2.82
C ILE A 42 -5.32 11.53 1.88
N THR A 43 -4.22 10.79 2.09
CA THR A 43 -3.96 9.61 1.29
C THR A 43 -4.61 8.36 1.90
N PRO A 44 -5.41 7.63 1.12
CA PRO A 44 -6.00 6.37 1.58
C PRO A 44 -5.11 5.15 1.34
N ALA A 45 -3.95 5.32 0.68
CA ALA A 45 -3.21 4.19 0.11
C ALA A 45 -1.68 4.29 0.25
N ALA A 46 -1.10 5.48 0.31
CA ALA A 46 0.35 5.62 0.40
C ALA A 46 0.83 5.32 1.83
N THR A 47 1.65 4.29 1.99
CA THR A 47 1.99 3.66 3.28
C THR A 47 3.41 3.94 3.76
N ALA A 48 4.28 4.56 2.94
CA ALA A 48 5.64 4.87 3.33
C ALA A 48 5.69 5.80 4.56
N PRO A 49 6.43 5.44 5.63
CA PRO A 49 6.47 6.22 6.87
C PRO A 49 7.00 7.64 6.69
N GLU A 50 7.89 7.85 5.72
CA GLU A 50 8.53 9.14 5.47
C GLU A 50 7.53 10.23 5.04
N LEU A 51 6.38 9.85 4.49
CA LEU A 51 5.37 10.80 3.99
C LEU A 51 4.88 11.76 5.09
N THR A 52 4.71 11.26 6.30
CA THR A 52 4.22 12.01 7.46
C THR A 52 5.33 12.36 8.47
N ALA A 53 6.55 11.84 8.29
CA ALA A 53 7.67 12.10 9.19
C ALA A 53 8.39 13.45 8.96
N ARG A 54 7.93 14.25 7.98
CA ARG A 54 8.57 15.51 7.57
C ARG A 54 8.05 16.76 8.30
N GLY A 55 7.13 16.59 9.26
CA GLY A 55 6.58 17.67 10.06
C GLY A 55 5.51 18.50 9.34
N TYR A 56 4.89 17.97 8.28
CA TYR A 56 3.82 18.62 7.54
C TYR A 56 2.50 18.62 8.33
N ASN A 57 1.74 19.70 8.19
CA ASN A 57 0.47 19.89 8.89
C ASN A 57 -0.72 19.40 8.08
N LEU A 58 -0.62 19.43 6.75
CA LEU A 58 -1.71 19.19 5.80
C LEU A 58 -1.65 17.81 5.12
N VAL A 59 -0.71 16.95 5.54
CA VAL A 59 -0.57 15.59 5.01
C VAL A 59 -1.08 14.60 6.03
N MET A 60 -2.12 13.86 5.67
CA MET A 60 -2.78 12.88 6.54
C MET A 60 -3.01 11.57 5.78
N ARG A 61 -3.27 10.48 6.49
CA ARG A 61 -3.62 9.20 5.89
C ARG A 61 -4.77 8.47 6.62
N THR A 62 -5.47 7.62 5.88
CA THR A 62 -6.48 6.69 6.41
C THR A 62 -6.10 5.23 6.18
N THR A 63 -4.83 4.96 5.99
CA THR A 63 -4.24 3.61 5.85
C THR A 63 -3.12 3.42 6.87
N GLY A 64 -2.70 2.17 7.09
CA GLY A 64 -1.59 1.83 7.96
C GLY A 64 -0.21 2.17 7.35
N LEU A 65 0.83 1.84 8.07
CA LEU A 65 2.23 2.12 7.73
C LEU A 65 2.98 0.85 7.32
N ASP A 66 3.96 1.00 6.44
CA ASP A 66 4.89 -0.08 6.09
C ASP A 66 5.73 -0.54 7.30
N SER A 67 5.94 0.36 8.28
CA SER A 67 6.58 0.01 9.55
C SER A 67 5.81 -0.99 10.39
N ASP A 68 4.50 -1.16 10.15
CA ASP A 68 3.66 -2.18 10.80
C ASP A 68 3.45 -3.38 9.89
N GLN A 69 3.31 -3.13 8.59
CA GLN A 69 3.08 -4.17 7.59
C GLN A 69 4.31 -5.09 7.43
N GLY A 70 5.51 -4.53 7.36
CA GLY A 70 6.75 -5.28 7.21
C GLY A 70 6.97 -6.30 8.33
N PRO A 71 6.96 -5.90 9.61
CA PRO A 71 7.04 -6.83 10.74
C PRO A 71 5.90 -7.85 10.76
N THR A 72 4.68 -7.47 10.38
CA THR A 72 3.54 -8.40 10.30
C THR A 72 3.78 -9.49 9.26
N ALA A 73 4.26 -9.12 8.06
CA ALA A 73 4.64 -10.08 7.02
C ALA A 73 5.78 -11.00 7.49
N ALA A 74 6.84 -10.44 8.07
CA ALA A 74 7.97 -11.20 8.58
C ALA A 74 7.55 -12.20 9.65
N LYS A 75 6.70 -11.78 10.59
CA LYS A 75 6.16 -12.67 11.64
C LYS A 75 5.38 -13.84 11.02
N TYR A 76 4.51 -13.58 10.05
CA TYR A 76 3.75 -14.62 9.36
C TYR A 76 4.67 -15.62 8.65
N ILE A 77 5.69 -15.12 7.95
CA ILE A 77 6.68 -15.95 7.26
C ILE A 77 7.41 -16.87 8.28
N LEU A 78 7.88 -16.30 9.40
CA LEU A 78 8.61 -17.03 10.44
C LEU A 78 7.75 -18.07 11.17
N GLU A 79 6.51 -17.74 11.50
CA GLU A 79 5.66 -18.55 12.36
C GLU A 79 4.83 -19.58 11.57
N LYS A 80 4.37 -19.20 10.38
CA LYS A 80 3.39 -20.00 9.60
C LYS A 80 4.02 -20.67 8.38
N VAL A 81 4.76 -19.93 7.56
CA VAL A 81 5.36 -20.49 6.34
C VAL A 81 6.60 -21.30 6.65
N LYS A 82 7.51 -20.79 7.48
CA LYS A 82 8.77 -21.42 7.91
C LYS A 82 9.65 -21.89 6.74
N PRO A 83 9.91 -21.04 5.76
CA PRO A 83 10.69 -21.41 4.59
C PRO A 83 12.16 -21.64 4.96
N GLN A 84 12.87 -22.41 4.14
CA GLN A 84 14.28 -22.71 4.36
C GLN A 84 15.23 -21.76 3.63
N ARG A 85 14.81 -21.24 2.46
CA ARG A 85 15.63 -20.40 1.60
C ARG A 85 14.79 -19.27 1.00
N ILE A 86 15.00 -18.07 1.49
CA ILE A 86 14.20 -16.90 1.16
C ILE A 86 14.95 -16.01 0.18
N ALA A 87 14.27 -15.52 -0.85
CA ALA A 87 14.69 -14.34 -1.61
C ALA A 87 13.74 -13.18 -1.34
N ILE A 88 14.27 -11.98 -1.28
CA ILE A 88 13.49 -10.74 -1.19
C ILE A 88 13.77 -9.94 -2.45
N ILE A 89 12.70 -9.57 -3.14
CA ILE A 89 12.75 -8.82 -4.40
C ILE A 89 11.93 -7.54 -4.24
N HIS A 90 12.37 -6.44 -4.85
CA HIS A 90 11.64 -5.18 -4.86
C HIS A 90 11.73 -4.45 -6.21
N ASP A 91 10.82 -3.53 -6.46
CA ASP A 91 10.69 -2.76 -7.71
C ASP A 91 11.58 -1.50 -7.77
N LYS A 92 12.48 -1.31 -6.81
CA LYS A 92 13.35 -0.12 -6.64
C LYS A 92 12.59 1.20 -6.45
N GLN A 93 11.29 1.14 -6.18
CA GLN A 93 10.50 2.32 -5.83
C GLN A 93 10.41 2.49 -4.32
N GLN A 94 10.08 3.71 -3.87
CA GLN A 94 10.02 4.05 -2.44
C GLN A 94 9.19 3.07 -1.62
N TYR A 95 7.98 2.75 -2.07
CA TYR A 95 7.10 1.81 -1.39
C TYR A 95 7.67 0.38 -1.38
N GLY A 96 7.95 -0.18 -2.57
CA GLY A 96 8.35 -1.58 -2.70
C GLY A 96 9.69 -1.88 -2.02
N GLU A 97 10.68 -1.02 -2.18
CA GLU A 97 11.99 -1.17 -1.53
C GLU A 97 11.91 -0.95 -0.03
N GLY A 98 11.20 0.09 0.43
CA GLY A 98 11.03 0.38 1.85
C GLY A 98 10.39 -0.78 2.60
N LEU A 99 9.31 -1.33 2.05
CA LEU A 99 8.61 -2.46 2.65
C LEU A 99 9.44 -3.75 2.59
N ALA A 100 10.13 -4.02 1.48
CA ALA A 100 11.04 -5.17 1.36
C ALA A 100 12.16 -5.11 2.41
N ARG A 101 12.72 -3.93 2.70
CA ARG A 101 13.70 -3.74 3.77
C ARG A 101 13.10 -4.00 5.15
N ALA A 102 11.89 -3.50 5.43
CA ALA A 102 11.21 -3.74 6.70
C ALA A 102 10.95 -5.24 6.94
N VAL A 103 10.57 -5.97 5.90
CA VAL A 103 10.43 -7.45 5.96
C VAL A 103 11.79 -8.12 6.18
N GLN A 104 12.83 -7.69 5.45
CA GLN A 104 14.18 -8.23 5.62
C GLN A 104 14.68 -8.08 7.07
N ASP A 105 14.46 -6.91 7.66
CA ASP A 105 14.88 -6.65 9.04
C ASP A 105 14.13 -7.54 10.05
N GLY A 106 12.82 -7.75 9.83
CA GLY A 106 12.03 -8.67 10.62
C GLY A 106 12.51 -10.12 10.50
N LEU A 107 12.81 -10.56 9.29
CA LEU A 107 13.32 -11.90 9.01
C LEU A 107 14.72 -12.14 9.60
N LYS A 108 15.60 -11.12 9.52
CA LYS A 108 16.93 -11.18 10.14
C LYS A 108 16.86 -11.29 11.66
N LYS A 109 15.97 -10.54 12.31
CA LYS A 109 15.71 -10.65 13.76
C LYS A 109 15.25 -12.05 14.17
N GLY A 110 14.51 -12.74 13.29
CA GLY A 110 14.07 -14.12 13.47
C GLY A 110 15.08 -15.17 13.00
N ASN A 111 16.30 -14.77 12.64
CA ASN A 111 17.37 -15.66 12.13
C ASN A 111 16.97 -16.46 10.89
N ALA A 112 16.09 -15.94 10.04
CA ALA A 112 15.70 -16.59 8.80
C ALA A 112 16.82 -16.53 7.76
N ASN A 113 16.90 -17.55 6.92
CA ASN A 113 17.89 -17.66 5.86
C ASN A 113 17.47 -16.85 4.62
N VAL A 114 17.78 -15.56 4.60
CA VAL A 114 17.61 -14.69 3.43
C VAL A 114 18.84 -14.85 2.53
N VAL A 115 18.69 -15.62 1.45
CA VAL A 115 19.77 -15.96 0.53
C VAL A 115 20.22 -14.75 -0.29
N PHE A 116 19.27 -13.94 -0.77
CA PHE A 116 19.58 -12.69 -1.43
C PHE A 116 18.44 -11.67 -1.31
N PHE A 117 18.82 -10.41 -1.46
CA PHE A 117 17.96 -9.24 -1.55
C PHE A 117 18.34 -8.50 -2.83
N ASP A 118 17.40 -8.31 -3.76
CA ASP A 118 17.68 -7.72 -5.06
C ASP A 118 16.49 -6.93 -5.59
N GLY A 119 16.77 -6.05 -6.58
CA GLY A 119 15.77 -5.19 -7.20
C GLY A 119 15.56 -5.51 -8.67
N ILE A 120 14.30 -5.45 -9.10
CA ILE A 120 13.90 -5.43 -10.51
C ILE A 120 13.67 -3.99 -10.96
N THR A 121 13.47 -3.78 -12.24
CA THR A 121 13.09 -2.47 -12.78
C THR A 121 11.57 -2.43 -12.97
N ALA A 122 10.91 -1.43 -12.37
CA ALA A 122 9.47 -1.21 -12.56
C ALA A 122 9.15 -1.02 -14.06
N GLY A 123 8.10 -1.70 -14.53
CA GLY A 123 7.71 -1.74 -15.94
C GLY A 123 8.40 -2.83 -16.77
N GLU A 124 9.36 -3.55 -16.20
CA GLU A 124 9.98 -4.71 -16.83
C GLU A 124 8.95 -5.83 -17.07
N LYS A 125 9.16 -6.60 -18.15
CA LYS A 125 8.24 -7.68 -18.54
C LYS A 125 8.92 -9.05 -18.62
N ASP A 126 10.24 -9.08 -18.71
CA ASP A 126 11.04 -10.31 -18.76
C ASP A 126 11.81 -10.49 -17.47
N PHE A 127 11.44 -11.52 -16.72
CA PHE A 127 12.05 -11.90 -15.44
C PHE A 127 12.79 -13.24 -15.53
N SER A 128 13.14 -13.69 -16.73
CA SER A 128 13.83 -14.97 -16.97
C SER A 128 15.13 -15.11 -16.17
N THR A 129 15.91 -14.04 -16.06
CA THR A 129 17.14 -14.00 -15.26
C THR A 129 16.84 -14.18 -13.77
N LEU A 130 15.84 -13.50 -13.23
CA LEU A 130 15.41 -13.68 -11.85
C LEU A 130 14.94 -15.11 -11.61
N VAL A 131 14.07 -15.63 -12.48
CA VAL A 131 13.53 -17.01 -12.38
C VAL A 131 14.65 -18.06 -12.42
N ALA A 132 15.65 -17.89 -13.32
CA ALA A 132 16.82 -18.76 -13.37
C ALA A 132 17.63 -18.72 -12.07
N ARG A 133 17.79 -17.54 -11.46
CA ARG A 133 18.48 -17.40 -10.16
C ARG A 133 17.69 -18.04 -9.02
N LEU A 134 16.37 -17.86 -8.96
CA LEU A 134 15.51 -18.52 -7.97
C LEU A 134 15.67 -20.04 -8.04
N LYS A 135 15.71 -20.59 -9.25
CA LYS A 135 15.92 -22.04 -9.47
C LYS A 135 17.32 -22.48 -9.05
N LYS A 136 18.36 -21.79 -9.49
CA LYS A 136 19.76 -22.08 -9.16
C LYS A 136 20.02 -22.08 -7.66
N GLU A 137 19.46 -21.10 -6.94
CA GLU A 137 19.64 -20.94 -5.50
C GLU A 137 18.66 -21.79 -4.68
N ASN A 138 17.83 -22.62 -5.32
CA ASN A 138 16.80 -23.44 -4.67
C ASN A 138 15.92 -22.62 -3.71
N ILE A 139 15.43 -21.48 -4.16
CA ILE A 139 14.57 -20.60 -3.35
C ILE A 139 13.19 -21.23 -3.21
N ASP A 140 12.75 -21.46 -1.96
CA ASP A 140 11.44 -22.00 -1.66
C ASP A 140 10.40 -20.91 -1.31
N PHE A 141 10.87 -19.70 -0.99
CA PHE A 141 10.00 -18.57 -0.69
C PHE A 141 10.54 -17.24 -1.23
N VAL A 142 9.66 -16.45 -1.84
CA VAL A 142 9.95 -15.09 -2.29
C VAL A 142 9.00 -14.11 -1.64
N TYR A 143 9.54 -13.09 -0.96
CA TYR A 143 8.81 -11.87 -0.68
C TYR A 143 9.09 -10.84 -1.78
N TYR A 144 8.02 -10.29 -2.36
CA TYR A 144 8.14 -9.23 -3.38
C TYR A 144 7.53 -7.93 -2.86
N GLY A 145 8.33 -6.88 -2.77
CA GLY A 145 7.89 -5.51 -2.50
C GLY A 145 7.65 -4.75 -3.81
N GLY A 146 6.40 -4.40 -4.09
CA GLY A 146 6.01 -3.70 -5.30
C GLY A 146 4.55 -3.90 -5.66
N TYR A 147 4.24 -3.78 -6.96
CA TYR A 147 2.87 -3.75 -7.46
C TYR A 147 2.53 -4.98 -8.31
N HIS A 148 1.24 -5.12 -8.61
CA HIS A 148 0.67 -6.29 -9.31
C HIS A 148 1.17 -6.51 -10.74
N PRO A 149 1.57 -5.51 -11.57
CA PRO A 149 1.99 -5.79 -12.94
C PRO A 149 3.22 -6.68 -13.01
N GLU A 150 4.26 -6.36 -12.27
CA GLU A 150 5.51 -7.13 -12.21
C GLU A 150 5.30 -8.45 -11.49
N MET A 151 4.55 -8.44 -10.35
CA MET A 151 4.25 -9.66 -9.60
C MET A 151 3.54 -10.71 -10.47
N GLY A 152 2.57 -10.29 -11.26
CA GLY A 152 1.86 -11.18 -12.18
C GLY A 152 2.78 -11.83 -13.21
N GLN A 153 3.71 -11.06 -13.77
CA GLN A 153 4.71 -11.58 -14.72
C GLN A 153 5.70 -12.54 -14.03
N ILE A 154 6.19 -12.20 -12.85
CA ILE A 154 7.11 -13.04 -12.07
C ILE A 154 6.45 -14.38 -11.75
N LEU A 155 5.21 -14.37 -11.29
CA LEU A 155 4.44 -15.59 -11.01
C LEU A 155 4.30 -16.46 -12.25
N ARG A 156 3.84 -15.87 -13.36
CA ARG A 156 3.63 -16.59 -14.61
C ARG A 156 4.92 -17.25 -15.13
N GLN A 157 6.02 -16.50 -15.16
CA GLN A 157 7.30 -16.99 -15.64
C GLN A 157 7.91 -18.03 -14.70
N SER A 158 7.74 -17.86 -13.39
CA SER A 158 8.17 -18.84 -12.39
C SER A 158 7.44 -20.18 -12.54
N ARG A 159 6.12 -20.15 -12.69
CA ARG A 159 5.33 -21.39 -12.89
C ARG A 159 5.63 -22.04 -14.24
N ALA A 160 5.79 -21.25 -15.31
CA ALA A 160 6.21 -21.76 -16.63
C ALA A 160 7.59 -22.44 -16.58
N ALA A 161 8.51 -22.00 -15.72
CA ALA A 161 9.80 -22.63 -15.48
C ALA A 161 9.75 -23.83 -14.52
N GLY A 162 8.57 -24.22 -14.06
CA GLY A 162 8.35 -25.36 -13.15
C GLY A 162 8.67 -25.08 -11.68
N LEU A 163 8.84 -23.82 -11.27
CA LEU A 163 9.10 -23.47 -9.88
C LEU A 163 7.82 -23.63 -9.04
N LYS A 164 7.99 -24.27 -7.88
CA LYS A 164 6.95 -24.40 -6.84
C LYS A 164 7.13 -23.41 -5.69
N THR A 165 8.02 -22.46 -5.86
CA THR A 165 8.32 -21.40 -4.89
C THR A 165 7.04 -20.73 -4.40
N GLN A 166 6.89 -20.58 -3.09
CA GLN A 166 5.81 -19.80 -2.48
C GLN A 166 6.12 -18.32 -2.61
N PHE A 167 5.13 -17.54 -2.98
CA PHE A 167 5.25 -16.08 -3.11
C PHE A 167 4.38 -15.34 -2.10
N MET A 168 4.88 -14.21 -1.63
CA MET A 168 4.14 -13.25 -0.81
C MET A 168 4.41 -11.83 -1.30
N GLY A 169 3.39 -11.00 -1.27
CA GLY A 169 3.50 -9.58 -1.57
C GLY A 169 2.61 -8.72 -0.68
N PRO A 170 2.76 -7.40 -0.76
CA PRO A 170 1.95 -6.46 -0.01
C PRO A 170 0.63 -6.13 -0.72
N GLU A 171 -0.15 -5.18 -0.15
CA GLU A 171 -1.43 -4.74 -0.72
C GLU A 171 -1.33 -4.20 -2.15
N GLY A 172 -0.17 -3.67 -2.54
CA GLY A 172 0.08 -3.22 -3.92
C GLY A 172 -0.07 -4.30 -4.98
N VAL A 173 0.05 -5.59 -4.59
CA VAL A 173 -0.21 -6.72 -5.48
C VAL A 173 -1.67 -7.20 -5.44
N ALA A 174 -2.46 -6.79 -4.45
CA ALA A 174 -3.85 -7.20 -4.25
C ALA A 174 -4.80 -6.47 -5.21
N ASN A 175 -4.62 -6.66 -6.49
CA ASN A 175 -5.43 -6.05 -7.54
C ASN A 175 -6.04 -7.13 -8.43
N VAL A 176 -7.30 -6.95 -8.83
CA VAL A 176 -8.00 -7.89 -9.73
C VAL A 176 -7.25 -8.12 -11.04
N SER A 177 -6.50 -7.12 -11.51
CA SER A 177 -5.66 -7.25 -12.71
C SER A 177 -4.52 -8.26 -12.56
N LEU A 178 -4.13 -8.60 -11.33
CA LEU A 178 -3.14 -9.67 -11.09
C LEU A 178 -3.59 -10.99 -11.70
N SER A 179 -4.85 -11.38 -11.48
CA SER A 179 -5.42 -12.61 -12.04
C SER A 179 -5.48 -12.58 -13.56
N ASN A 180 -5.69 -11.41 -14.17
CA ASN A 180 -5.65 -11.26 -15.62
C ASN A 180 -4.25 -11.47 -16.20
N ILE A 181 -3.19 -11.10 -15.45
CA ILE A 181 -1.79 -11.22 -15.89
C ILE A 181 -1.25 -12.63 -15.59
N ALA A 182 -1.49 -13.13 -14.39
CA ALA A 182 -0.89 -14.36 -13.89
C ALA A 182 -1.76 -15.62 -14.15
N GLY A 183 -3.09 -15.45 -14.29
CA GLY A 183 -4.03 -16.59 -14.38
C GLY A 183 -3.88 -17.52 -13.18
N GLU A 184 -3.88 -18.83 -13.44
CA GLU A 184 -3.69 -19.87 -12.41
C GLU A 184 -2.33 -19.80 -11.71
N SER A 185 -1.35 -19.09 -12.30
CA SER A 185 -0.03 -18.90 -11.66
C SER A 185 -0.11 -18.05 -10.39
N ALA A 186 -1.22 -17.34 -10.16
CA ALA A 186 -1.47 -16.58 -8.92
C ALA A 186 -1.94 -17.47 -7.75
N GLU A 187 -2.31 -18.72 -8.02
CA GLU A 187 -2.75 -19.66 -7.00
C GLU A 187 -1.72 -19.77 -5.87
N GLY A 188 -2.21 -19.64 -4.62
CA GLY A 188 -1.38 -19.74 -3.43
C GLY A 188 -0.54 -18.49 -3.11
N LEU A 189 -0.68 -17.39 -3.86
CA LEU A 189 -0.05 -16.12 -3.50
C LEU A 189 -0.55 -15.64 -2.13
N LEU A 190 0.39 -15.35 -1.23
CA LEU A 190 0.09 -14.74 0.06
C LEU A 190 0.16 -13.21 -0.07
N VAL A 191 -0.76 -12.50 0.59
CA VAL A 191 -0.81 -11.04 0.52
C VAL A 191 -1.10 -10.46 1.90
N THR A 192 -0.32 -9.45 2.31
CA THR A 192 -0.69 -8.55 3.39
C THR A 192 -1.51 -7.40 2.82
N LYS A 193 -2.61 -7.06 3.46
CA LYS A 193 -3.46 -5.94 3.06
C LYS A 193 -4.18 -5.33 4.25
N PRO A 194 -4.69 -4.10 4.14
CA PRO A 194 -5.57 -3.52 5.15
C PRO A 194 -6.76 -4.44 5.45
N LYS A 195 -7.29 -4.35 6.65
CA LYS A 195 -8.50 -5.08 7.03
C LYS A 195 -9.63 -4.77 6.04
N ASN A 196 -10.35 -5.80 5.63
CA ASN A 196 -11.54 -5.64 4.81
C ASN A 196 -12.75 -5.40 5.71
N TYR A 197 -13.53 -4.40 5.39
CA TYR A 197 -14.71 -3.99 6.15
C TYR A 197 -16.03 -4.34 5.43
N ASP A 198 -15.98 -5.11 4.35
CA ASP A 198 -17.17 -5.53 3.59
C ASP A 198 -18.08 -6.48 4.36
N GLN A 199 -17.55 -7.19 5.36
CA GLN A 199 -18.30 -8.10 6.23
C GLN A 199 -18.85 -7.41 7.49
N VAL A 200 -18.55 -6.14 7.70
CA VAL A 200 -19.12 -5.38 8.84
C VAL A 200 -20.61 -5.12 8.58
N PRO A 201 -21.52 -5.56 9.46
CA PRO A 201 -22.97 -5.46 9.20
C PRO A 201 -23.44 -4.04 8.88
N ALA A 202 -22.90 -3.03 9.55
CA ALA A 202 -23.21 -1.62 9.33
C ALA A 202 -22.84 -1.13 7.91
N ASN A 203 -21.89 -1.78 7.24
CA ASN A 203 -21.44 -1.42 5.91
C ASN A 203 -22.25 -2.10 4.79
N LYS A 204 -23.19 -3.00 5.12
CA LYS A 204 -23.98 -3.73 4.13
C LYS A 204 -24.64 -2.82 3.06
N PRO A 205 -25.26 -1.69 3.39
CA PRO A 205 -25.86 -0.82 2.37
C PRO A 205 -24.83 -0.29 1.36
N ILE A 206 -23.61 -0.01 1.82
CA ILE A 206 -22.51 0.48 0.98
C ILE A 206 -21.99 -0.67 0.09
N VAL A 207 -21.82 -1.86 0.66
CA VAL A 207 -21.45 -3.08 -0.10
C VAL A 207 -22.44 -3.33 -1.23
N ASP A 208 -23.73 -3.28 -0.92
CA ASP A 208 -24.80 -3.50 -1.90
C ASP A 208 -24.78 -2.43 -3.02
N ALA A 209 -24.55 -1.17 -2.65
CA ALA A 209 -24.42 -0.06 -3.60
C ALA A 209 -23.19 -0.20 -4.53
N ILE A 210 -22.04 -0.65 -4.00
CA ILE A 210 -20.83 -0.91 -4.78
C ILE A 210 -21.09 -2.07 -5.77
N LYS A 211 -21.67 -3.17 -5.29
CA LYS A 211 -22.00 -4.33 -6.14
C LYS A 211 -23.02 -4.00 -7.22
N ALA A 212 -24.01 -3.15 -6.93
CA ALA A 212 -24.98 -2.68 -7.90
C ALA A 212 -24.33 -1.93 -9.08
N LYS A 213 -23.17 -1.29 -8.83
CA LYS A 213 -22.34 -0.67 -9.86
C LYS A 213 -21.36 -1.63 -10.53
N LYS A 214 -21.47 -2.95 -10.28
CA LYS A 214 -20.57 -3.99 -10.78
C LYS A 214 -19.10 -3.77 -10.36
N GLN A 215 -18.90 -3.18 -9.18
CA GLN A 215 -17.58 -2.97 -8.58
C GLN A 215 -17.36 -3.97 -7.43
N ASP A 216 -16.09 -4.20 -7.10
CA ASP A 216 -15.68 -5.13 -6.05
C ASP A 216 -15.43 -4.39 -4.73
N PRO A 217 -16.23 -4.65 -3.65
CA PRO A 217 -16.02 -4.04 -2.35
C PRO A 217 -14.81 -4.63 -1.58
N SER A 218 -14.19 -5.70 -2.05
CA SER A 218 -13.05 -6.34 -1.39
C SER A 218 -11.70 -5.75 -1.77
N GLY A 219 -11.65 -4.78 -2.68
CA GLY A 219 -10.43 -4.10 -3.11
C GLY A 219 -9.65 -3.49 -1.94
N ALA A 220 -8.32 -3.52 -2.02
CA ALA A 220 -7.43 -3.18 -0.90
C ALA A 220 -7.66 -1.77 -0.31
N PHE A 221 -8.08 -0.81 -1.11
CA PHE A 221 -8.21 0.59 -0.71
C PHE A 221 -9.64 1.14 -0.79
N VAL A 222 -10.65 0.29 -0.98
CA VAL A 222 -12.06 0.72 -1.04
C VAL A 222 -12.47 1.40 0.26
N TRP A 223 -12.25 0.75 1.38
CA TRP A 223 -12.70 1.23 2.70
C TRP A 223 -11.85 2.38 3.22
N THR A 224 -10.55 2.34 3.01
CA THR A 224 -9.66 3.44 3.38
C THR A 224 -9.97 4.72 2.59
N THR A 225 -10.34 4.59 1.30
CA THR A 225 -10.77 5.75 0.48
C THR A 225 -12.12 6.29 0.94
N TYR A 226 -13.07 5.42 1.24
CA TYR A 226 -14.37 5.84 1.77
C TYR A 226 -14.21 6.59 3.10
N ALA A 227 -13.39 6.04 4.00
CA ALA A 227 -13.08 6.67 5.29
C ALA A 227 -12.36 8.02 5.13
N ALA A 228 -11.49 8.17 4.13
CA ALA A 228 -10.86 9.47 3.82
C ALA A 228 -11.89 10.54 3.42
N LEU A 229 -12.87 10.16 2.61
CA LEU A 229 -13.98 11.05 2.22
C LEU A 229 -14.88 11.40 3.42
N GLN A 230 -15.19 10.43 4.29
CA GLN A 230 -15.95 10.70 5.51
C GLN A 230 -15.19 11.61 6.47
N SER A 231 -13.88 11.43 6.58
CA SER A 231 -13.02 12.28 7.40
C SER A 231 -12.98 13.71 6.88
N LEU A 232 -12.80 13.88 5.57
CA LEU A 232 -12.87 15.20 4.93
C LEU A 232 -14.24 15.86 5.15
N GLN A 233 -15.33 15.11 4.97
CA GLN A 233 -16.70 15.61 5.19
C GLN A 233 -16.90 16.08 6.65
N ALA A 234 -16.39 15.31 7.63
CA ALA A 234 -16.47 15.69 9.03
C ALA A 234 -15.73 17.00 9.32
N GLY A 235 -14.57 17.19 8.70
CA GLY A 235 -13.80 18.43 8.79
C GLY A 235 -14.51 19.61 8.11
N LEU A 236 -15.06 19.40 6.91
CA LEU A 236 -15.81 20.42 6.16
C LEU A 236 -17.08 20.90 6.90
N ASN A 237 -17.68 20.08 7.72
CA ASN A 237 -18.78 20.47 8.61
C ASN A 237 -18.35 21.49 9.68
N GLN A 238 -17.05 21.65 9.91
CA GLN A 238 -16.50 22.57 10.90
C GLN A 238 -15.91 23.82 10.24
N SER A 239 -15.21 23.68 9.12
CA SER A 239 -14.51 24.76 8.44
C SER A 239 -14.28 24.42 6.97
N GLU A 240 -14.12 25.45 6.12
CA GLU A 240 -13.62 25.30 4.74
C GLU A 240 -12.11 25.57 4.63
N ASP A 241 -11.45 25.95 5.73
CA ASP A 241 -10.01 26.17 5.76
C ASP A 241 -9.26 24.83 5.91
N PRO A 242 -8.38 24.46 4.97
CA PRO A 242 -7.62 23.22 5.04
C PRO A 242 -6.84 23.01 6.35
N ALA A 243 -6.24 24.09 6.89
CA ALA A 243 -5.46 24.03 8.12
C ALA A 243 -6.35 23.76 9.35
N GLU A 244 -7.53 24.42 9.41
CA GLU A 244 -8.49 24.17 10.49
C GLU A 244 -9.11 22.77 10.40
N ILE A 245 -9.37 22.27 9.18
CA ILE A 245 -9.79 20.87 8.99
C ILE A 245 -8.74 19.88 9.52
N ALA A 246 -7.47 20.05 9.11
CA ALA A 246 -6.38 19.18 9.58
C ALA A 246 -6.25 19.21 11.11
N LYS A 247 -6.34 20.39 11.71
CA LYS A 247 -6.32 20.59 13.17
C LYS A 247 -7.50 19.88 13.86
N TYR A 248 -8.71 20.04 13.31
CA TYR A 248 -9.91 19.36 13.83
C TYR A 248 -9.74 17.83 13.80
N LEU A 249 -9.29 17.25 12.67
CA LEU A 249 -9.10 15.81 12.52
C LEU A 249 -8.04 15.27 13.49
N LYS A 250 -6.94 16.00 13.72
CA LYS A 250 -5.89 15.61 14.68
C LYS A 250 -6.35 15.69 16.14
N ALA A 251 -7.36 16.51 16.43
CA ALA A 251 -7.88 16.71 17.80
C ALA A 251 -9.08 15.84 18.14
N ASN A 252 -9.79 15.27 17.16
CA ASN A 252 -11.05 14.58 17.34
C ASN A 252 -11.04 13.18 16.74
N SER A 253 -11.95 12.34 17.21
CA SER A 253 -12.28 11.06 16.57
C SER A 253 -13.41 11.27 15.57
N VAL A 254 -13.33 10.60 14.42
CA VAL A 254 -14.34 10.63 13.36
C VAL A 254 -14.88 9.23 13.13
N GLU A 255 -16.20 9.07 13.23
CA GLU A 255 -16.86 7.80 12.89
C GLU A 255 -16.83 7.57 11.38
N THR A 256 -16.35 6.39 10.99
CA THR A 256 -16.21 6.01 9.59
C THR A 256 -16.65 4.57 9.34
N VAL A 257 -16.68 4.18 8.08
CA VAL A 257 -16.90 2.76 7.67
C VAL A 257 -15.85 1.80 8.24
N MET A 258 -14.71 2.31 8.70
CA MET A 258 -13.65 1.56 9.36
C MET A 258 -13.78 1.57 10.89
N GLY A 259 -14.83 2.19 11.43
CA GLY A 259 -14.99 2.53 12.83
C GLY A 259 -14.44 3.93 13.14
N PRO A 260 -14.27 4.26 14.43
CA PRO A 260 -13.74 5.55 14.85
C PRO A 260 -12.25 5.67 14.46
N LEU A 261 -11.93 6.72 13.70
CA LEU A 261 -10.56 7.06 13.35
C LEU A 261 -10.09 8.28 14.11
N SER A 262 -8.85 8.28 14.54
CA SER A 262 -8.16 9.43 15.11
C SER A 262 -6.72 9.47 14.62
N TRP A 263 -6.13 10.68 14.60
CA TRP A 263 -4.81 10.92 14.03
C TRP A 263 -3.83 11.43 15.09
N ASP A 264 -2.58 11.06 14.95
CA ASP A 264 -1.49 11.65 15.72
C ASP A 264 -1.10 13.04 15.17
N SER A 265 -0.09 13.66 15.79
CA SER A 265 0.40 14.98 15.34
C SER A 265 0.99 14.98 13.94
N LYS A 266 1.47 13.83 13.46
CA LYS A 266 2.04 13.68 12.12
C LYS A 266 0.98 13.53 11.03
N GLY A 267 -0.23 13.11 11.38
CA GLY A 267 -1.29 12.77 10.44
C GLY A 267 -1.42 11.28 10.15
N ASP A 268 -0.78 10.42 10.94
CA ASP A 268 -0.95 8.97 10.91
C ASP A 268 -2.11 8.53 11.81
N LEU A 269 -2.76 7.41 11.45
CA LEU A 269 -3.80 6.84 12.30
C LEU A 269 -3.21 6.39 13.65
N LYS A 270 -3.92 6.69 14.71
CA LYS A 270 -3.64 6.11 16.03
C LYS A 270 -4.20 4.70 16.05
N GLY A 271 -3.35 3.75 16.30
CA GLY A 271 -3.42 2.31 16.34
C GLY A 271 -4.68 1.52 16.47
#